data_faabd5d319f3c6b2770043103efde381
#
_entry.id   faabd5d319f3c6b2770043103efde381
#
_cell.length_a   1.000
_cell.length_b   1.000
_cell.length_c   1.000
_cell.angle_alpha   90.00
_cell.angle_beta   90.00
_cell.angle_gamma   90.00
#
_symmetry.space_group_name_H-M   'P 1'
#
loop_
_entity.id
_entity.type
_entity.pdbx_description
1 polymer ?
#
loop_
_entity_poly.entity_id
_entity_poly.type
_entity_poly.pdbx_seq_one_letter_code
_entity_poly.pdbx_strand_id
1 'polypeptide(L)'
;MTVLVLVFIIAGLTSNLEGGVRGNRQEKEAFDQKQEEVQTEQKNQGEETQVVSNPNIRVLLMTNGYKNTIHPSVTVSSTTGLSITYGEKVEECEAGTEVTFMPDDSRFQSGNIRIQAKEGEITVNSLKRGYGSPSYQGILELRTTAEGIAIINELPVENYLCRVVPSEMPSGYEIEALKAQAVCARSYAYRQMAEYGYPEYEAHVDDSTNYQV
;
A
#
# COMPACT_ATOMS: atom_id res chain seq x y z
N MET A 1 17.42 -8.17 -10.68
CA MET A 1 17.51 -7.36 -11.91
C MET A 1 16.79 -6.05 -11.61
N THR A 2 17.57 -5.04 -11.32
CA THR A 2 17.18 -3.74 -10.77
C THR A 2 16.25 -3.03 -11.76
N VAL A 3 14.98 -2.86 -11.41
CA VAL A 3 14.09 -1.99 -12.17
C VAL A 3 14.48 -0.56 -11.82
N LEU A 4 15.44 -0.06 -12.57
CA LEU A 4 15.78 1.36 -12.61
C LEU A 4 14.60 2.06 -13.28
N VAL A 5 13.68 2.59 -12.47
CA VAL A 5 12.56 3.38 -12.95
C VAL A 5 13.11 4.62 -13.62
N LEU A 6 12.75 4.75 -14.86
CA LEU A 6 12.99 5.83 -15.77
C LEU A 6 12.49 7.17 -15.18
N VAL A 7 13.31 7.82 -14.36
CA VAL A 7 13.23 9.26 -14.16
C VAL A 7 14.13 9.90 -15.22
N PHE A 8 13.62 10.02 -16.41
CA PHE A 8 14.28 10.83 -17.44
C PHE A 8 13.29 11.80 -18.07
N ILE A 9 13.68 13.05 -17.88
CA ILE A 9 13.66 14.15 -18.85
C ILE A 9 12.33 14.87 -18.98
N ILE A 10 12.14 15.89 -18.16
CA ILE A 10 11.81 17.22 -18.62
C ILE A 10 12.68 18.23 -17.86
N ALA A 11 13.95 18.26 -18.18
CA ALA A 11 14.82 19.39 -17.86
C ALA A 11 15.73 19.60 -19.08
N GLY A 12 15.39 20.56 -19.90
CA GLY A 12 16.31 21.01 -20.93
C GLY A 12 15.67 21.38 -22.25
N LEU A 13 14.92 22.47 -22.30
CA LEU A 13 14.73 23.27 -23.51
C LEU A 13 14.36 24.71 -23.11
N THR A 14 15.32 25.39 -22.47
CA THR A 14 15.34 26.87 -22.52
C THR A 14 16.71 27.26 -23.04
N SER A 15 16.89 27.30 -24.31
CA SER A 15 17.94 28.07 -24.95
C SER A 15 17.40 28.77 -26.19
N ASN A 16 17.29 30.09 -26.03
CA ASN A 16 17.44 31.11 -27.06
C ASN A 16 16.83 30.86 -28.45
N LEU A 17 15.72 31.52 -28.72
CA LEU A 17 15.41 32.07 -30.02
C LEU A 17 14.82 33.47 -29.81
N GLU A 18 15.70 34.48 -29.73
CA GLU A 18 15.37 35.83 -30.13
C GLU A 18 15.26 35.81 -31.66
N GLY A 19 14.04 35.77 -32.15
CA GLY A 19 13.71 35.88 -33.54
C GLY A 19 12.25 36.33 -33.61
N GLY A 20 12.05 37.63 -33.86
CA GLY A 20 10.71 38.23 -33.94
C GLY A 20 9.84 37.55 -34.99
N VAL A 21 8.81 36.86 -34.52
CA VAL A 21 7.65 36.51 -35.35
C VAL A 21 6.47 37.28 -34.76
N ARG A 22 5.95 38.21 -35.56
CA ARG A 22 4.61 38.79 -35.34
C ARG A 22 3.61 37.64 -35.42
N GLY A 23 3.36 36.99 -34.30
CA GLY A 23 2.30 36.00 -34.14
C GLY A 23 0.96 36.65 -34.45
N ASN A 24 0.24 36.09 -35.39
CA ASN A 24 -1.03 36.57 -35.85
C ASN A 24 -2.01 36.59 -34.69
N ARG A 25 -2.60 37.76 -34.39
CA ARG A 25 -3.57 37.97 -33.31
C ARG A 25 -4.73 36.97 -33.35
N GLN A 26 -5.09 36.52 -34.55
CA GLN A 26 -6.13 35.52 -34.77
C GLN A 26 -5.76 34.12 -34.26
N GLU A 27 -4.49 33.70 -34.30
CA GLU A 27 -4.07 32.40 -33.75
C GLU A 27 -4.08 32.39 -32.24
N LYS A 28 -3.78 33.53 -31.63
CA LYS A 28 -3.85 33.66 -30.17
C LYS A 28 -5.30 33.67 -29.65
N GLU A 29 -6.18 34.40 -30.34
CA GLU A 29 -7.61 34.43 -30.00
C GLU A 29 -8.28 33.04 -30.20
N ALA A 30 -7.87 32.28 -31.23
CA ALA A 30 -8.33 30.91 -31.45
C ALA A 30 -7.79 29.92 -30.40
N PHE A 31 -6.56 30.11 -29.91
CA PHE A 31 -5.99 29.28 -28.84
C PHE A 31 -6.65 29.58 -27.50
N ASP A 32 -6.88 30.86 -27.19
CA ASP A 32 -7.56 31.28 -25.96
C ASP A 32 -9.03 30.79 -25.91
N GLN A 33 -9.76 30.88 -27.05
CA GLN A 33 -11.12 30.34 -27.18
C GLN A 33 -11.16 28.81 -26.98
N LYS A 34 -10.19 28.09 -27.52
CA LYS A 34 -10.10 26.63 -27.36
C LYS A 34 -9.78 26.21 -25.92
N GLN A 35 -9.03 27.02 -25.18
CA GLN A 35 -8.80 26.79 -23.74
C GLN A 35 -10.05 27.09 -22.91
N GLU A 36 -10.84 28.12 -23.24
CA GLU A 36 -12.11 28.42 -22.58
C GLU A 36 -13.15 27.32 -22.84
N GLU A 37 -13.25 26.82 -24.09
CA GLU A 37 -14.15 25.70 -24.41
C GLU A 37 -13.77 24.42 -23.65
N VAL A 38 -12.49 24.07 -23.57
CA VAL A 38 -12.02 22.91 -22.79
C VAL A 38 -12.29 23.08 -21.29
N GLN A 39 -12.13 24.29 -20.73
CA GLN A 39 -12.47 24.56 -19.34
C GLN A 39 -13.99 24.54 -19.07
N THR A 40 -14.79 24.93 -20.06
CA THR A 40 -16.24 24.94 -19.95
C THR A 40 -16.81 23.53 -20.09
N GLU A 41 -16.24 22.69 -20.95
CA GLU A 41 -16.62 21.27 -21.06
C GLU A 41 -16.23 20.48 -19.81
N GLN A 42 -15.09 20.79 -19.17
CA GLN A 42 -14.71 20.18 -17.88
C GLN A 42 -15.62 20.63 -16.73
N LYS A 43 -16.24 21.80 -16.80
CA LYS A 43 -17.14 22.31 -15.78
C LYS A 43 -18.56 21.82 -15.90
N ASN A 44 -18.97 21.34 -17.08
CA ASN A 44 -20.31 20.80 -17.38
C ASN A 44 -20.42 19.27 -17.30
N GLN A 45 -19.30 18.54 -17.11
CA GLN A 45 -19.36 17.17 -16.64
C GLN A 45 -19.66 17.26 -15.15
N GLY A 46 -20.96 17.12 -14.85
CA GLY A 46 -21.44 17.05 -13.48
C GLY A 46 -20.55 16.12 -12.67
N GLU A 47 -20.26 16.48 -11.42
CA GLU A 47 -19.65 15.62 -10.41
C GLU A 47 -20.49 14.34 -10.26
N GLU A 48 -20.35 13.40 -11.19
CA GLU A 48 -20.47 12.00 -10.84
C GLU A 48 -19.31 11.77 -9.89
N THR A 49 -19.60 11.76 -8.60
CA THR A 49 -18.73 11.19 -7.59
C THR A 49 -18.47 9.74 -8.00
N GLN A 50 -17.46 9.54 -8.85
CA GLN A 50 -16.95 8.20 -9.08
C GLN A 50 -16.50 7.73 -7.72
N VAL A 51 -17.23 6.75 -7.18
CA VAL A 51 -16.79 6.02 -6.00
C VAL A 51 -15.47 5.39 -6.40
N VAL A 52 -14.37 6.02 -6.02
CA VAL A 52 -13.03 5.50 -6.28
C VAL A 52 -12.96 4.19 -5.52
N SER A 53 -12.92 3.09 -6.26
CA SER A 53 -12.76 1.76 -5.67
C SER A 53 -11.45 1.77 -4.86
N ASN A 54 -11.54 1.39 -3.58
CA ASN A 54 -10.38 1.23 -2.69
C ASN A 54 -10.34 -0.23 -2.21
N PRO A 55 -9.99 -1.17 -3.11
CA PRO A 55 -9.97 -2.59 -2.78
C PRO A 55 -8.85 -2.91 -1.80
N ASN A 56 -8.97 -4.04 -1.12
CA ASN A 56 -7.93 -4.51 -0.21
C ASN A 56 -6.79 -5.17 -0.98
N ILE A 57 -5.57 -4.77 -0.66
CA ILE A 57 -4.34 -5.50 -1.02
C ILE A 57 -3.99 -6.47 0.12
N ARG A 58 -3.36 -7.58 -0.22
CA ARG A 58 -2.93 -8.62 0.73
C ARG A 58 -1.42 -8.77 0.63
N VAL A 59 -0.72 -8.47 1.72
CA VAL A 59 0.74 -8.39 1.82
C VAL A 59 1.23 -9.52 2.73
N LEU A 60 2.06 -10.42 2.20
CA LEU A 60 2.68 -11.49 2.98
C LEU A 60 3.87 -10.92 3.76
N LEU A 61 3.82 -11.00 5.10
CA LEU A 61 4.88 -10.47 5.95
C LEU A 61 6.01 -11.48 6.10
N MET A 62 7.20 -11.07 5.68
CA MET A 62 8.40 -11.91 5.79
C MET A 62 9.00 -11.91 7.19
N THR A 63 9.79 -12.92 7.50
CA THR A 63 10.54 -13.04 8.76
C THR A 63 11.60 -11.95 8.90
N ASN A 64 12.25 -11.89 10.05
CA ASN A 64 13.35 -10.96 10.30
C ASN A 64 14.45 -11.10 9.23
N GLY A 65 14.82 -9.98 8.64
CA GLY A 65 15.82 -9.92 7.56
C GLY A 65 15.30 -10.42 6.20
N TYR A 66 13.98 -10.54 6.03
CA TYR A 66 13.33 -10.87 4.74
C TYR A 66 13.81 -12.19 4.10
N LYS A 67 14.03 -13.22 4.94
CA LYS A 67 14.61 -14.48 4.48
C LYS A 67 13.60 -15.56 4.20
N ASN A 68 12.45 -15.53 4.87
CA ASN A 68 11.41 -16.56 4.80
C ASN A 68 10.03 -15.91 5.01
N THR A 69 8.99 -16.63 4.62
CA THR A 69 7.58 -16.24 4.77
C THR A 69 6.90 -16.95 5.95
N ILE A 70 7.56 -17.94 6.56
CA ILE A 70 7.01 -18.77 7.63
C ILE A 70 7.66 -18.41 8.95
N HIS A 71 6.81 -18.09 9.93
CA HIS A 71 7.20 -17.69 11.27
C HIS A 71 7.03 -18.85 12.26
N PRO A 72 7.99 -19.11 13.17
CA PRO A 72 7.86 -20.16 14.17
C PRO A 72 6.78 -19.86 15.21
N SER A 73 6.49 -18.60 15.45
CA SER A 73 5.40 -18.10 16.30
C SER A 73 5.08 -16.66 15.94
N VAL A 74 3.89 -16.20 16.33
CA VAL A 74 3.45 -14.81 16.09
C VAL A 74 2.96 -14.23 17.40
N THR A 75 3.56 -13.12 17.84
CA THR A 75 3.13 -12.33 18.99
C THR A 75 2.66 -10.98 18.55
N VAL A 76 1.45 -10.60 18.94
CA VAL A 76 0.82 -9.33 18.57
C VAL A 76 0.27 -8.61 19.78
N SER A 77 0.17 -7.28 19.67
CA SER A 77 -0.50 -6.42 20.65
C SER A 77 -1.11 -5.20 19.96
N SER A 78 -1.99 -4.49 20.67
CA SER A 78 -2.48 -3.18 20.25
C SER A 78 -2.70 -2.29 21.46
N THR A 79 -2.46 -1.00 21.32
CA THR A 79 -2.72 0.01 22.36
C THR A 79 -4.20 0.25 22.62
N THR A 80 -5.08 -0.24 21.75
CA THR A 80 -6.55 -0.10 21.85
C THR A 80 -7.27 -1.41 22.14
N GLY A 81 -6.51 -2.52 22.17
CA GLY A 81 -7.05 -3.89 22.29
C GLY A 81 -7.23 -4.54 20.92
N LEU A 82 -7.47 -5.85 20.95
CA LEU A 82 -7.58 -6.70 19.78
C LEU A 82 -8.92 -7.42 19.74
N SER A 83 -9.44 -7.60 18.53
CA SER A 83 -10.52 -8.55 18.23
C SER A 83 -9.94 -9.69 17.38
N ILE A 84 -10.03 -10.92 17.85
CA ILE A 84 -9.45 -12.12 17.25
C ILE A 84 -10.58 -13.03 16.83
N THR A 85 -10.72 -13.25 15.52
CA THR A 85 -11.78 -14.07 14.93
C THR A 85 -11.21 -15.38 14.40
N TYR A 86 -11.82 -16.50 14.77
CA TYR A 86 -11.52 -17.84 14.28
C TYR A 86 -12.78 -18.70 14.19
N GLY A 87 -13.10 -19.19 12.99
CA GLY A 87 -14.41 -19.77 12.71
C GLY A 87 -15.53 -18.77 13.00
N GLU A 88 -16.51 -19.18 13.83
CA GLU A 88 -17.62 -18.33 14.27
C GLU A 88 -17.37 -17.61 15.61
N LYS A 89 -16.18 -17.77 16.18
CA LYS A 89 -15.83 -17.21 17.49
C LYS A 89 -15.08 -15.90 17.34
N VAL A 90 -15.36 -14.99 18.27
CA VAL A 90 -14.65 -13.72 18.43
C VAL A 90 -14.14 -13.64 19.86
N GLU A 91 -12.87 -13.43 20.04
CA GLU A 91 -12.18 -13.23 21.30
C GLU A 91 -11.70 -11.78 21.40
N GLU A 92 -12.09 -11.08 22.46
CA GLU A 92 -11.70 -9.70 22.71
C GLU A 92 -10.54 -9.64 23.71
N CYS A 93 -9.50 -8.88 23.36
CA CYS A 93 -8.35 -8.66 24.24
C CYS A 93 -8.27 -7.19 24.67
N GLU A 94 -7.90 -6.96 25.92
CA GLU A 94 -7.71 -5.64 26.49
C GLU A 94 -6.51 -4.91 25.85
N ALA A 95 -6.55 -3.59 25.92
CA ALA A 95 -5.47 -2.72 25.45
C ALA A 95 -4.12 -3.11 26.09
N GLY A 96 -3.07 -3.20 25.25
CA GLY A 96 -1.72 -3.55 25.66
C GLY A 96 -1.49 -5.04 25.94
N THR A 97 -2.51 -5.89 25.83
CA THR A 97 -2.33 -7.35 25.99
C THR A 97 -1.52 -7.92 24.83
N GLU A 98 -0.47 -8.67 25.14
CA GLU A 98 0.28 -9.46 24.17
C GLU A 98 -0.37 -10.84 24.00
N VAL A 99 -0.68 -11.20 22.76
CA VAL A 99 -1.22 -12.50 22.41
C VAL A 99 -0.22 -13.22 21.52
N THR A 100 0.13 -14.46 21.91
CA THR A 100 1.05 -15.32 21.15
C THR A 100 0.30 -16.49 20.53
N PHE A 101 0.59 -16.73 19.26
CA PHE A 101 0.11 -17.85 18.47
C PHE A 101 1.27 -18.77 18.14
N MET A 102 1.10 -20.07 18.46
CA MET A 102 2.00 -21.15 18.06
C MET A 102 1.36 -21.94 16.91
N PRO A 103 2.11 -22.67 16.08
CA PRO A 103 1.55 -23.45 14.98
C PRO A 103 0.52 -24.49 15.39
N ASP A 104 0.61 -25.00 16.62
CA ASP A 104 -0.30 -25.99 17.22
C ASP A 104 -1.46 -25.37 18.03
N ASP A 105 -1.64 -24.04 17.95
CA ASP A 105 -2.73 -23.34 18.62
C ASP A 105 -4.09 -23.90 18.18
N SER A 106 -4.93 -24.25 19.16
CA SER A 106 -6.23 -24.86 18.91
C SER A 106 -7.19 -24.00 18.09
N ARG A 107 -6.99 -22.69 18.08
CA ARG A 107 -7.79 -21.74 17.27
C ARG A 107 -7.67 -22.02 15.77
N PHE A 108 -6.52 -22.54 15.29
CA PHE A 108 -6.32 -22.94 13.89
C PHE A 108 -7.17 -24.14 13.45
N GLN A 109 -7.72 -24.92 14.39
CA GLN A 109 -8.64 -26.01 14.05
C GLN A 109 -9.94 -25.49 13.42
N SER A 110 -10.29 -24.23 13.65
CA SER A 110 -11.46 -23.57 13.07
C SER A 110 -11.16 -22.84 11.74
N GLY A 111 -9.94 -22.93 11.23
CA GLY A 111 -9.47 -22.25 10.02
C GLY A 111 -8.45 -21.13 10.32
N ASN A 112 -8.33 -20.19 9.39
CA ASN A 112 -7.43 -19.06 9.55
C ASN A 112 -7.89 -18.16 10.71
N ILE A 113 -6.92 -17.54 11.39
CA ILE A 113 -7.19 -16.58 12.46
C ILE A 113 -7.10 -15.18 11.87
N ARG A 114 -8.09 -14.34 12.11
CA ARG A 114 -8.10 -12.93 11.69
C ARG A 114 -8.03 -12.04 12.92
N ILE A 115 -7.10 -11.11 12.92
CA ILE A 115 -6.82 -10.20 14.03
C ILE A 115 -7.02 -8.78 13.56
N GLN A 116 -7.74 -7.99 14.33
CA GLN A 116 -7.98 -6.57 14.07
C GLN A 116 -7.78 -5.78 15.38
N ALA A 117 -7.14 -4.62 15.30
CA ALA A 117 -7.15 -3.68 16.40
C ALA A 117 -8.55 -3.05 16.54
N LYS A 118 -9.00 -2.77 17.77
CA LYS A 118 -10.27 -2.04 17.99
C LYS A 118 -10.23 -0.67 17.33
N GLU A 119 -9.07 -0.01 17.42
CA GLU A 119 -8.74 1.22 16.70
C GLU A 119 -7.25 1.23 16.36
N GLY A 120 -6.87 1.91 15.26
CA GLY A 120 -5.48 2.14 14.90
C GLY A 120 -4.75 0.95 14.33
N GLU A 121 -3.71 0.47 15.01
CA GLU A 121 -2.73 -0.47 14.45
C GLU A 121 -2.49 -1.68 15.35
N ILE A 122 -2.07 -2.78 14.74
CA ILE A 122 -1.61 -4.00 15.39
C ILE A 122 -0.09 -4.02 15.34
N THR A 123 0.57 -4.10 16.48
CA THR A 123 2.02 -4.30 16.57
C THR A 123 2.33 -5.78 16.52
N VAL A 124 3.23 -6.20 15.62
CA VAL A 124 3.75 -7.57 15.57
C VAL A 124 5.04 -7.64 16.37
N ASN A 125 4.92 -7.97 17.65
CA ASN A 125 6.02 -7.97 18.62
C ASN A 125 7.11 -9.00 18.28
N SER A 126 6.75 -10.10 17.61
CA SER A 126 7.68 -11.13 17.14
C SER A 126 8.50 -10.75 15.92
N LEU A 127 8.14 -9.67 15.21
CA LEU A 127 8.90 -9.12 14.09
C LEU A 127 9.80 -7.96 14.53
N LYS A 128 10.94 -7.84 13.81
CA LYS A 128 11.84 -6.70 13.91
C LYS A 128 12.05 -6.10 12.52
N ARG A 129 11.80 -4.80 12.41
CA ARG A 129 12.13 -3.96 11.26
C ARG A 129 13.04 -2.84 11.76
N GLY A 130 13.65 -2.06 10.90
CA GLY A 130 14.71 -1.10 11.22
C GLY A 130 14.67 -0.43 12.60
N TYR A 131 13.52 0.05 13.04
CA TYR A 131 13.35 0.80 14.31
C TYR A 131 12.61 0.03 15.41
N GLY A 132 12.43 -1.28 15.28
CA GLY A 132 11.77 -2.08 16.31
C GLY A 132 10.70 -3.02 15.78
N SER A 133 9.67 -3.28 16.60
CA SER A 133 8.52 -4.08 16.19
C SER A 133 7.60 -3.24 15.29
N PRO A 134 7.28 -3.72 14.08
CA PRO A 134 6.44 -2.97 13.17
C PRO A 134 4.97 -3.00 13.58
N SER A 135 4.24 -1.95 13.19
CA SER A 135 2.79 -1.86 13.38
C SER A 135 2.08 -1.76 12.03
N TYR A 136 0.94 -2.44 11.93
CA TYR A 136 0.19 -2.61 10.70
C TYR A 136 -1.27 -2.18 10.88
N GLN A 137 -1.81 -1.47 9.91
CA GLN A 137 -3.24 -1.17 9.79
C GLN A 137 -3.99 -2.32 9.12
N GLY A 138 -5.31 -2.32 9.27
CA GLY A 138 -6.17 -3.33 8.65
C GLY A 138 -6.26 -4.62 9.46
N ILE A 139 -6.24 -5.75 8.77
CA ILE A 139 -6.41 -7.07 9.38
C ILE A 139 -5.11 -7.86 9.20
N LEU A 140 -4.68 -8.55 10.25
CA LEU A 140 -3.68 -9.61 10.13
C LEU A 140 -4.38 -10.95 10.07
N GLU A 141 -4.19 -11.68 8.98
CA GLU A 141 -4.62 -13.06 8.84
C GLU A 141 -3.45 -13.99 9.10
N LEU A 142 -3.62 -14.94 10.00
CA LEU A 142 -2.65 -15.99 10.31
C LEU A 142 -3.11 -17.29 9.68
N ARG A 143 -2.21 -17.93 8.93
CA ARG A 143 -2.41 -19.26 8.33
C ARG A 143 -1.37 -20.21 8.87
N THR A 144 -1.81 -21.32 9.47
CA THR A 144 -0.87 -22.37 9.89
C THR A 144 -0.42 -23.20 8.68
N THR A 145 0.83 -23.62 8.70
CA THR A 145 1.46 -24.52 7.74
C THR A 145 2.18 -25.65 8.47
N ALA A 146 2.69 -26.63 7.75
CA ALA A 146 3.48 -27.72 8.36
C ALA A 146 4.78 -27.20 9.02
N GLU A 147 5.27 -26.02 8.62
CA GLU A 147 6.55 -25.45 9.05
C GLU A 147 6.40 -24.29 10.04
N GLY A 148 5.16 -23.78 10.23
CA GLY A 148 4.92 -22.63 11.09
C GLY A 148 3.69 -21.83 10.69
N ILE A 149 3.76 -20.50 10.81
CA ILE A 149 2.64 -19.58 10.57
C ILE A 149 3.02 -18.57 9.48
N ALA A 150 2.20 -18.43 8.46
CA ALA A 150 2.24 -17.31 7.53
C ALA A 150 1.39 -16.15 8.06
N ILE A 151 1.87 -14.92 7.90
CA ILE A 151 1.16 -13.69 8.30
C ILE A 151 0.82 -12.90 7.04
N ILE A 152 -0.46 -12.62 6.82
CA ILE A 152 -0.94 -11.80 5.72
C ILE A 152 -1.58 -10.53 6.29
N ASN A 153 -1.09 -9.37 5.88
CA ASN A 153 -1.72 -8.09 6.20
C ASN A 153 -2.68 -7.70 5.08
N GLU A 154 -3.95 -7.59 5.40
CA GLU A 154 -5.02 -7.17 4.48
C GLU A 154 -5.50 -5.77 4.85
N LEU A 155 -5.35 -4.83 3.91
CA LEU A 155 -5.73 -3.43 4.12
C LEU A 155 -6.12 -2.75 2.80
N PRO A 156 -6.90 -1.64 2.86
CA PRO A 156 -7.21 -0.87 1.67
C PRO A 156 -5.95 -0.39 0.95
N VAL A 157 -5.93 -0.45 -0.39
CA VAL A 157 -4.74 -0.11 -1.20
C VAL A 157 -4.24 1.31 -0.94
N GLU A 158 -5.11 2.27 -0.69
CA GLU A 158 -4.68 3.64 -0.39
C GLU A 158 -3.94 3.74 0.96
N ASN A 159 -4.34 2.94 1.96
CA ASN A 159 -3.62 2.85 3.23
C ASN A 159 -2.24 2.20 3.06
N TYR A 160 -2.14 1.17 2.22
CA TYR A 160 -0.87 0.55 1.83
C TYR A 160 0.05 1.57 1.16
N LEU A 161 -0.45 2.36 0.20
CA LEU A 161 0.32 3.38 -0.51
C LEU A 161 0.84 4.48 0.42
N CYS A 162 0.13 4.81 1.50
CA CYS A 162 0.61 5.76 2.51
C CYS A 162 1.89 5.28 3.22
N ARG A 163 2.19 3.98 3.19
CA ARG A 163 3.44 3.41 3.73
C ARG A 163 4.50 3.23 2.65
N VAL A 164 4.09 2.84 1.43
CA VAL A 164 4.99 2.62 0.30
C VAL A 164 5.63 3.91 -0.19
N VAL A 165 4.85 4.95 -0.43
CA VAL A 165 5.39 6.20 -1.02
C VAL A 165 6.53 6.81 -0.19
N PRO A 166 6.43 6.93 1.15
CA PRO A 166 7.53 7.45 1.95
C PRO A 166 8.76 6.54 2.00
N SER A 167 8.60 5.22 1.81
CA SER A 167 9.72 4.28 1.79
C SER A 167 10.52 4.36 0.50
N GLU A 168 9.87 4.69 -0.63
CA GLU A 168 10.52 4.80 -1.93
C GLU A 168 11.02 6.21 -2.24
N MET A 169 10.35 7.25 -1.74
CA MET A 169 10.70 8.64 -1.99
C MET A 169 10.61 9.46 -0.69
N PRO A 170 11.73 10.02 -0.20
CA PRO A 170 11.76 10.85 1.00
C PRO A 170 10.76 12.02 0.94
N SER A 171 10.10 12.30 2.05
CA SER A 171 9.07 13.33 2.17
C SER A 171 9.56 14.78 1.91
N GLY A 172 10.87 14.99 1.85
CA GLY A 172 11.47 16.28 1.51
C GLY A 172 11.52 16.60 0.01
N TYR A 173 11.06 15.70 -0.86
CA TYR A 173 10.98 15.96 -2.30
C TYR A 173 9.82 16.91 -2.61
N GLU A 174 9.88 17.55 -3.78
CA GLU A 174 8.83 18.42 -4.29
C GLU A 174 7.48 17.69 -4.36
N ILE A 175 6.40 18.39 -4.00
CA ILE A 175 5.05 17.78 -3.90
C ILE A 175 4.59 17.14 -5.22
N GLU A 176 4.95 17.71 -6.35
CA GLU A 176 4.60 17.14 -7.67
C GLU A 176 5.35 15.84 -7.96
N ALA A 177 6.58 15.70 -7.46
CA ALA A 177 7.32 14.45 -7.53
C ALA A 177 6.69 13.36 -6.65
N LEU A 178 6.26 13.72 -5.43
CA LEU A 178 5.54 12.80 -4.53
C LEU A 178 4.20 12.37 -5.11
N LYS A 179 3.46 13.27 -5.77
CA LYS A 179 2.21 12.94 -6.48
C LYS A 179 2.47 11.98 -7.64
N ALA A 180 3.51 12.23 -8.44
CA ALA A 180 3.89 11.33 -9.52
C ALA A 180 4.27 9.94 -9.01
N GLN A 181 5.06 9.86 -7.92
CA GLN A 181 5.40 8.60 -7.27
C GLN A 181 4.15 7.86 -6.77
N ALA A 182 3.21 8.56 -6.15
CA ALA A 182 1.96 7.95 -5.68
C ALA A 182 1.13 7.35 -6.82
N VAL A 183 1.08 8.01 -7.99
CA VAL A 183 0.39 7.48 -9.18
C VAL A 183 1.10 6.24 -9.72
N CYS A 184 2.44 6.25 -9.78
CA CYS A 184 3.22 5.09 -10.22
C CYS A 184 3.04 3.91 -9.26
N ALA A 185 3.17 4.14 -7.95
CA ALA A 185 3.00 3.13 -6.92
C ALA A 185 1.59 2.52 -6.92
N ARG A 186 0.55 3.37 -7.10
CA ARG A 186 -0.84 2.90 -7.23
C ARG A 186 -1.01 2.00 -8.45
N SER A 187 -0.52 2.42 -9.61
CA SER A 187 -0.62 1.65 -10.85
C SER A 187 0.09 0.30 -10.72
N TYR A 188 1.26 0.28 -10.06
CA TYR A 188 1.98 -0.95 -9.76
C TYR A 188 1.18 -1.86 -8.82
N ALA A 189 0.66 -1.33 -7.70
CA ALA A 189 -0.14 -2.09 -6.75
C ALA A 189 -1.37 -2.75 -7.41
N TYR A 190 -2.14 -1.99 -8.19
CA TYR A 190 -3.30 -2.53 -8.93
C TYR A 190 -2.91 -3.63 -9.92
N ARG A 191 -1.75 -3.51 -10.57
CA ARG A 191 -1.24 -4.56 -11.44
C ARG A 191 -0.91 -5.83 -10.66
N GLN A 192 -0.28 -5.71 -9.49
CA GLN A 192 0.02 -6.86 -8.63
C GLN A 192 -1.25 -7.51 -8.08
N MET A 193 -2.29 -6.71 -7.82
CA MET A 193 -3.59 -7.20 -7.35
C MET A 193 -4.40 -7.96 -8.41
N ALA A 194 -4.02 -7.91 -9.68
CA ALA A 194 -4.68 -8.69 -10.73
C ALA A 194 -4.43 -10.20 -10.60
N GLU A 195 -3.33 -10.59 -9.96
CA GLU A 195 -2.93 -11.98 -9.72
C GLU A 195 -2.29 -12.10 -8.33
N TYR A 196 -2.35 -13.28 -7.73
CA TYR A 196 -1.62 -13.55 -6.49
C TYR A 196 -0.17 -13.89 -6.79
N GLY A 197 0.77 -13.09 -6.26
CA GLY A 197 2.20 -13.43 -6.26
C GLY A 197 2.52 -14.65 -5.41
N TYR A 198 1.67 -14.92 -4.41
CA TYR A 198 1.71 -16.04 -3.48
C TYR A 198 0.34 -16.73 -3.43
N PRO A 199 -0.03 -17.56 -4.44
CA PRO A 199 -1.37 -18.14 -4.52
C PRO A 199 -1.75 -19.01 -3.33
N GLU A 200 -0.79 -19.70 -2.72
CA GLU A 200 -0.97 -20.57 -1.54
C GLU A 200 -1.44 -19.79 -0.29
N TYR A 201 -1.12 -18.49 -0.24
CA TYR A 201 -1.53 -17.58 0.84
C TYR A 201 -2.59 -16.58 0.40
N GLU A 202 -2.98 -16.61 -0.88
CA GLU A 202 -3.84 -15.58 -1.50
C GLU A 202 -3.28 -14.17 -1.24
N ALA A 203 -1.95 -14.03 -1.27
CA ALA A 203 -1.27 -12.76 -1.11
C ALA A 203 -0.75 -12.23 -2.45
N HIS A 204 -0.92 -10.91 -2.67
CA HIS A 204 -0.56 -10.26 -3.92
C HIS A 204 0.94 -9.95 -3.98
N VAL A 205 1.51 -9.53 -2.87
CA VAL A 205 2.89 -9.07 -2.72
C VAL A 205 3.43 -9.51 -1.37
N ASP A 206 4.74 -9.39 -1.14
CA ASP A 206 5.36 -9.45 0.16
C ASP A 206 5.85 -8.06 0.64
N ASP A 207 6.35 -7.97 1.87
CA ASP A 207 6.87 -6.75 2.48
C ASP A 207 8.39 -6.57 2.26
N SER A 208 8.97 -7.17 1.21
CA SER A 208 10.38 -7.00 0.86
C SER A 208 10.57 -5.97 -0.26
N THR A 209 11.83 -5.57 -0.46
CA THR A 209 12.23 -4.66 -1.55
C THR A 209 12.08 -5.25 -2.96
N ASN A 210 11.67 -6.52 -3.10
CA ASN A 210 11.32 -7.10 -4.41
C ASN A 210 10.00 -6.55 -4.94
N TYR A 211 9.16 -6.04 -4.06
CA TYR A 211 7.93 -5.32 -4.36
C TYR A 211 8.10 -3.84 -3.98
N GLN A 212 7.05 -3.20 -3.52
CA GLN A 212 7.06 -1.80 -3.10
C GLN A 212 7.11 -1.73 -1.56
N VAL A 213 8.29 -1.56 -0.97
CA VAL A 213 8.41 -1.36 0.50
C VAL A 213 9.48 -0.36 0.83
#